data_dcecca41452dcfc1df93333dd74e68a4
#
_entry.id   dcecca41452dcfc1df93333dd74e68a4
#
_cell.length_a   1.000
_cell.length_b   1.000
_cell.length_c   1.000
_cell.angle_alpha   90.00
_cell.angle_beta   90.00
_cell.angle_gamma   90.00
#
_symmetry.space_group_name_H-M   'P 1'
#
loop_
_entity.id
_entity.type
_entity.pdbx_description
1 polymer ?
#
loop_
_entity_poly.entity_id
_entity_poly.type
_entity_poly.pdbx_seq_one_letter_code
_entity_poly.pdbx_strand_id
1 'polypeptide(L)'
;MKIRKIISAILTMSVMSACIIPIAKADGLYSEKFDMTKVKADKTDGVTKEVEVPDGDYTVTVTTGGKTETNANIYINGGERVRAYTLEAGEKQENEQPVVPKNGKITVQVKGDNPNVTEIEIEQLPTREKAEKPTIYIAGDSTAQTYNYTKVYPQTGWGQVFADYFNDDIIIENRAMGGRSSKSYDNDGRLDRILTEMHPGDYVFIQFGINDGAENKPERYISVDDYKKLIT
;
A
#
# COMPACT_ATOMS: atom_id res chain seq x y z
N MET A 1 -24.46 -45.18 -24.21
CA MET A 1 -23.63 -44.67 -23.11
C MET A 1 -23.17 -43.27 -23.51
N LYS A 2 -23.87 -42.23 -22.98
CA LYS A 2 -23.60 -40.79 -23.35
C LYS A 2 -22.65 -40.19 -22.34
N ILE A 3 -21.44 -39.82 -22.79
CA ILE A 3 -20.44 -39.12 -21.99
C ILE A 3 -20.87 -37.63 -21.87
N ARG A 4 -21.18 -37.20 -20.67
CA ARG A 4 -21.43 -35.78 -20.35
C ARG A 4 -20.09 -35.07 -20.21
N LYS A 5 -19.83 -34.10 -21.08
CA LYS A 5 -18.71 -33.13 -20.91
C LYS A 5 -19.07 -32.19 -19.77
N ILE A 6 -18.24 -32.19 -18.74
CA ILE A 6 -18.29 -31.20 -17.66
C ILE A 6 -17.51 -29.99 -18.19
N ILE A 7 -18.22 -28.90 -18.41
CA ILE A 7 -17.62 -27.57 -18.71
C ILE A 7 -17.27 -26.95 -17.36
N SER A 8 -15.98 -26.88 -17.09
CA SER A 8 -15.45 -26.13 -15.94
C SER A 8 -15.56 -24.63 -16.27
N ALA A 9 -16.45 -23.92 -15.61
CA ALA A 9 -16.50 -22.47 -15.70
C ALA A 9 -15.37 -21.89 -14.83
N ILE A 10 -14.35 -21.34 -15.46
CA ILE A 10 -13.34 -20.51 -14.78
C ILE A 10 -14.02 -19.21 -14.41
N LEU A 11 -14.25 -19.04 -13.11
CA LEU A 11 -14.73 -17.79 -12.52
C LEU A 11 -13.53 -16.82 -12.48
N THR A 12 -13.39 -15.97 -13.50
CA THR A 12 -12.47 -14.86 -13.48
C THR A 12 -12.95 -13.86 -12.42
N MET A 13 -12.24 -13.84 -11.30
CA MET A 13 -12.39 -12.79 -10.29
C MET A 13 -11.86 -11.50 -10.91
N SER A 14 -12.77 -10.67 -11.42
CA SER A 14 -12.46 -9.29 -11.81
C SER A 14 -12.07 -8.54 -10.54
N VAL A 15 -10.79 -8.26 -10.37
CA VAL A 15 -10.30 -7.26 -9.43
C VAL A 15 -10.87 -5.94 -9.93
N MET A 16 -11.82 -5.36 -9.19
CA MET A 16 -12.24 -3.98 -9.42
C MET A 16 -11.01 -3.10 -9.17
N SER A 17 -10.31 -2.78 -10.24
CA SER A 17 -9.40 -1.64 -10.29
C SER A 17 -10.26 -0.40 -10.03
N ALA A 18 -10.06 0.25 -8.90
CA ALA A 18 -10.59 1.58 -8.68
C ALA A 18 -10.11 2.42 -9.87
N CYS A 19 -11.03 2.95 -10.67
CA CYS A 19 -10.71 3.91 -11.70
C CYS A 19 -10.07 5.12 -11.01
N ILE A 20 -8.75 5.17 -10.98
CA ILE A 20 -8.02 6.39 -10.69
C ILE A 20 -8.23 7.26 -11.94
N ILE A 21 -9.03 8.32 -11.79
CA ILE A 21 -9.18 9.34 -12.83
C ILE A 21 -7.77 9.93 -13.00
N PRO A 22 -7.18 9.91 -14.22
CA PRO A 22 -5.89 10.55 -14.41
C PRO A 22 -6.05 12.03 -14.10
N ILE A 23 -5.46 12.48 -12.99
CA ILE A 23 -5.36 13.90 -12.68
C ILE A 23 -4.44 14.49 -13.73
N ALA A 24 -4.94 15.48 -14.46
CA ALA A 24 -4.13 16.21 -15.44
C ALA A 24 -2.84 16.68 -14.74
N LYS A 25 -1.68 16.36 -15.34
CA LYS A 25 -0.37 16.76 -14.85
C LYS A 25 -0.36 18.27 -14.64
N ALA A 26 -0.28 18.74 -13.41
CA ALA A 26 -0.11 20.17 -13.13
C ALA A 26 1.31 20.56 -13.54
N ASP A 27 1.46 21.61 -14.35
CA ASP A 27 2.76 22.11 -14.78
C ASP A 27 3.63 22.44 -13.54
N GLY A 28 4.80 21.81 -13.47
CA GLY A 28 5.79 22.06 -12.41
C GLY A 28 5.90 21.00 -11.30
N LEU A 29 5.10 19.93 -11.30
CA LEU A 29 5.27 18.82 -10.38
C LEU A 29 6.42 17.89 -10.83
N TYR A 30 7.13 17.34 -9.84
CA TYR A 30 8.19 16.37 -10.09
C TYR A 30 7.63 15.12 -10.75
N SER A 31 8.30 14.66 -11.82
CA SER A 31 7.99 13.40 -12.48
C SER A 31 9.24 12.88 -13.16
N GLU A 32 9.61 11.65 -12.86
CA GLU A 32 10.79 11.00 -13.44
C GLU A 32 10.53 9.53 -13.73
N LYS A 33 11.00 9.07 -14.90
CA LYS A 33 10.96 7.68 -15.34
C LYS A 33 12.37 7.12 -15.47
N PHE A 34 12.59 5.95 -14.91
CA PHE A 34 13.86 5.24 -14.94
C PHE A 34 13.73 3.97 -15.77
N ASP A 35 14.47 3.89 -16.88
CA ASP A 35 14.64 2.65 -17.64
C ASP A 35 15.54 1.69 -16.84
N MET A 36 14.95 0.62 -16.34
CA MET A 36 15.60 -0.40 -15.52
C MET A 36 16.06 -1.61 -16.31
N THR A 37 15.83 -1.67 -17.63
CA THR A 37 16.09 -2.84 -18.48
C THR A 37 17.55 -3.27 -18.52
N LYS A 38 18.49 -2.38 -18.23
CA LYS A 38 19.94 -2.62 -18.17
C LYS A 38 20.48 -2.81 -16.76
N VAL A 39 19.66 -2.64 -15.73
CA VAL A 39 20.06 -2.81 -14.33
C VAL A 39 20.06 -4.30 -14.03
N LYS A 40 21.22 -4.79 -13.56
CA LYS A 40 21.35 -6.19 -13.12
C LYS A 40 20.88 -6.30 -11.69
N ALA A 41 20.04 -7.30 -11.42
CA ALA A 41 19.66 -7.65 -10.06
C ALA A 41 20.88 -8.17 -9.28
N ASP A 42 21.09 -7.65 -8.08
CA ASP A 42 21.98 -8.25 -7.09
C ASP A 42 21.35 -9.53 -6.53
N LYS A 43 22.16 -10.50 -6.16
CA LYS A 43 21.65 -11.80 -5.66
C LYS A 43 20.95 -11.68 -4.30
N THR A 44 21.31 -10.69 -3.51
CA THR A 44 20.78 -10.48 -2.15
C THR A 44 19.74 -9.38 -2.12
N ASP A 45 20.04 -8.27 -2.81
CA ASP A 45 19.27 -7.03 -2.73
C ASP A 45 18.32 -6.82 -3.91
N GLY A 46 18.40 -7.69 -4.93
CA GLY A 46 17.58 -7.57 -6.12
C GLY A 46 17.93 -6.33 -6.94
N VAL A 47 16.91 -5.62 -7.42
CA VAL A 47 17.05 -4.33 -8.12
C VAL A 47 16.67 -3.23 -7.15
N THR A 48 17.59 -2.29 -6.90
CA THR A 48 17.35 -1.15 -6.00
C THR A 48 17.53 0.17 -6.74
N LYS A 49 16.61 1.11 -6.53
CA LYS A 49 16.67 2.50 -6.99
C LYS A 49 16.34 3.43 -5.82
N GLU A 50 17.24 4.34 -5.51
CA GLU A 50 17.02 5.43 -4.56
C GLU A 50 16.97 6.75 -5.33
N VAL A 51 16.03 7.62 -4.96
CA VAL A 51 15.81 8.91 -5.60
C VAL A 51 15.59 9.97 -4.53
N GLU A 52 16.31 11.07 -4.59
CA GLU A 52 16.02 12.29 -3.82
C GLU A 52 14.88 13.03 -4.50
N VAL A 53 13.88 13.42 -3.73
CA VAL A 53 12.67 14.07 -4.26
C VAL A 53 12.34 15.31 -3.44
N PRO A 54 11.70 16.34 -4.05
CA PRO A 54 11.13 17.46 -3.33
C PRO A 54 10.12 17.05 -2.26
N ASP A 55 9.80 17.97 -1.34
CA ASP A 55 8.72 17.75 -0.38
C ASP A 55 7.39 17.54 -1.09
N GLY A 56 6.60 16.59 -0.63
CA GLY A 56 5.28 16.27 -1.19
C GLY A 56 4.94 14.80 -1.09
N ASP A 57 3.77 14.45 -1.59
CA ASP A 57 3.29 13.09 -1.72
C ASP A 57 3.50 12.59 -3.14
N TYR A 58 3.63 11.29 -3.32
CA TYR A 58 4.01 10.68 -4.59
C TYR A 58 3.20 9.44 -4.93
N THR A 59 3.14 9.13 -6.21
CA THR A 59 2.83 7.81 -6.73
C THR A 59 4.10 7.20 -7.29
N VAL A 60 4.37 5.96 -6.93
CA VAL A 60 5.46 5.14 -7.48
C VAL A 60 4.86 3.99 -8.25
N THR A 61 5.16 3.92 -9.54
CA THR A 61 4.76 2.81 -10.40
C THR A 61 5.98 1.97 -10.76
N VAL A 62 5.91 0.67 -10.44
CA VAL A 62 6.96 -0.30 -10.77
C VAL A 62 6.43 -1.25 -11.81
N THR A 63 7.06 -1.27 -13.00
CA THR A 63 6.76 -2.21 -14.08
C THR A 63 7.74 -3.36 -14.06
N THR A 64 7.21 -4.57 -13.99
CA THR A 64 7.97 -5.82 -14.05
C THR A 64 7.50 -6.71 -15.18
N GLY A 65 8.31 -7.71 -15.54
CA GLY A 65 7.99 -8.65 -16.59
C GLY A 65 8.81 -8.46 -17.87
N GLY A 66 8.84 -9.47 -18.70
CA GLY A 66 9.68 -9.44 -19.89
C GLY A 66 9.71 -10.75 -20.66
N LYS A 67 10.84 -11.04 -21.29
CA LYS A 67 11.00 -12.22 -22.17
C LYS A 67 11.13 -13.57 -21.43
N THR A 68 11.37 -13.52 -20.12
CA THR A 68 11.52 -14.68 -19.26
C THR A 68 10.52 -14.60 -18.11
N GLU A 69 10.26 -15.73 -17.45
CA GLU A 69 9.46 -15.77 -16.22
C GLU A 69 9.99 -14.74 -15.21
N THR A 70 9.10 -14.09 -14.50
CA THR A 70 9.39 -13.07 -13.50
C THR A 70 8.93 -13.55 -12.14
N ASN A 71 9.81 -13.45 -11.14
CA ASN A 71 9.45 -13.61 -9.72
C ASN A 71 9.84 -12.33 -9.00
N ALA A 72 8.87 -11.64 -8.47
CA ALA A 72 9.11 -10.31 -7.88
C ALA A 72 8.26 -10.07 -6.63
N ASN A 73 8.84 -9.39 -5.66
CA ASN A 73 8.13 -8.68 -4.60
C ASN A 73 8.71 -7.28 -4.45
N ILE A 74 7.85 -6.29 -4.18
CA ILE A 74 8.21 -4.88 -4.24
C ILE A 74 8.22 -4.30 -2.84
N TYR A 75 9.33 -3.65 -2.50
CA TYR A 75 9.53 -2.89 -1.27
C TYR A 75 9.68 -1.42 -1.62
N ILE A 76 9.05 -0.55 -0.83
CA ILE A 76 9.24 0.90 -0.93
C ILE A 76 9.52 1.43 0.47
N ASN A 77 10.57 2.23 0.60
CA ASN A 77 11.05 2.78 1.87
C ASN A 77 11.26 1.71 2.96
N GLY A 78 11.69 0.50 2.53
CA GLY A 78 11.93 -0.65 3.40
C GLY A 78 10.69 -1.49 3.75
N GLY A 79 9.49 -1.05 3.39
CA GLY A 79 8.24 -1.79 3.61
C GLY A 79 7.84 -2.64 2.41
N GLU A 80 7.34 -3.87 2.62
CA GLU A 80 6.82 -4.74 1.58
C GLU A 80 5.44 -4.24 1.10
N ARG A 81 5.39 -3.64 -0.08
CA ARG A 81 4.18 -3.06 -0.67
C ARG A 81 3.42 -4.07 -1.53
N VAL A 82 4.14 -4.92 -2.24
CA VAL A 82 3.56 -5.97 -3.07
C VAL A 82 4.24 -7.29 -2.72
N ARG A 83 3.44 -8.26 -2.29
CA ARG A 83 3.93 -9.61 -1.97
C ARG A 83 4.42 -10.32 -3.22
N ALA A 84 5.30 -11.30 -3.01
CA ALA A 84 5.87 -12.09 -4.08
C ALA A 84 4.80 -12.65 -5.03
N TYR A 85 5.03 -12.48 -6.32
CA TYR A 85 4.19 -12.95 -7.42
C TYR A 85 5.04 -13.47 -8.56
N THR A 86 4.42 -14.22 -9.46
CA THR A 86 5.06 -14.77 -10.66
C THR A 86 4.29 -14.32 -11.90
N LEU A 87 5.03 -13.98 -12.97
CA LEU A 87 4.49 -13.70 -14.30
C LEU A 87 5.13 -14.66 -15.29
N GLU A 88 4.34 -15.15 -16.23
CA GLU A 88 4.83 -15.96 -17.33
C GLU A 88 5.71 -15.13 -18.29
N ALA A 89 6.53 -15.83 -19.08
CA ALA A 89 7.35 -15.17 -20.09
C ALA A 89 6.48 -14.44 -21.11
N GLY A 90 6.74 -13.14 -21.31
CA GLY A 90 5.98 -12.25 -22.18
C GLY A 90 4.94 -11.41 -21.45
N GLU A 91 4.58 -11.73 -20.23
CA GLU A 91 3.68 -10.92 -19.41
C GLU A 91 4.39 -9.71 -18.81
N LYS A 92 3.59 -8.69 -18.50
CA LYS A 92 4.01 -7.49 -17.78
C LYS A 92 2.96 -7.11 -16.73
N GLN A 93 3.42 -6.55 -15.63
CA GLN A 93 2.56 -6.03 -14.57
C GLN A 93 3.07 -4.68 -14.09
N GLU A 94 2.15 -3.72 -13.97
CA GLU A 94 2.36 -2.43 -13.34
C GLU A 94 1.78 -2.47 -11.92
N ASN A 95 2.57 -1.98 -10.96
CA ASN A 95 2.18 -1.90 -9.55
C ASN A 95 2.34 -0.46 -9.09
N GLU A 96 1.22 0.22 -8.95
CA GLU A 96 1.15 1.59 -8.47
C GLU A 96 0.97 1.64 -6.95
N GLN A 97 1.76 2.45 -6.26
CA GLN A 97 1.73 2.62 -4.82
C GLN A 97 1.79 4.09 -4.43
N PRO A 98 0.92 4.57 -3.53
CA PRO A 98 1.08 5.87 -2.91
C PRO A 98 2.27 5.84 -1.94
N VAL A 99 3.06 6.90 -1.92
CA VAL A 99 4.31 6.97 -1.16
C VAL A 99 4.51 8.36 -0.57
N VAL A 100 4.81 8.39 0.72
CA VAL A 100 5.37 9.56 1.40
C VAL A 100 6.89 9.37 1.51
N PRO A 101 7.72 10.31 1.03
CA PRO A 101 9.17 10.20 1.11
C PRO A 101 9.67 10.08 2.55
N LYS A 102 10.70 9.27 2.78
CA LYS A 102 11.39 9.21 4.09
C LYS A 102 12.69 10.01 4.00
N ASN A 103 12.81 11.07 4.79
CA ASN A 103 13.98 11.99 4.78
C ASN A 103 14.30 12.57 3.38
N GLY A 104 13.28 12.97 2.63
CA GLY A 104 13.43 13.54 1.28
C GLY A 104 13.83 12.51 0.21
N LYS A 105 13.65 11.22 0.48
CA LYS A 105 14.02 10.14 -0.43
C LYS A 105 12.92 9.11 -0.61
N ILE A 106 12.89 8.51 -1.78
CA ILE A 106 12.11 7.32 -2.10
C ILE A 106 13.08 6.22 -2.50
N THR A 107 13.01 5.08 -1.80
CA THR A 107 13.80 3.89 -2.13
C THR A 107 12.86 2.80 -2.61
N VAL A 108 13.05 2.35 -3.85
CA VAL A 108 12.33 1.22 -4.44
C VAL A 108 13.28 0.04 -4.53
N GLN A 109 12.87 -1.12 -3.99
CA GLN A 109 13.65 -2.35 -4.08
C GLN A 109 12.73 -3.47 -4.56
N VAL A 110 13.14 -4.21 -5.60
CA VAL A 110 12.41 -5.34 -6.13
C VAL A 110 13.26 -6.59 -5.99
N LYS A 111 12.78 -7.52 -5.16
CA LYS A 111 13.46 -8.79 -4.85
C LYS A 111 12.79 -9.94 -5.57
N GLY A 112 13.53 -11.02 -5.75
CA GLY A 112 13.10 -12.27 -6.36
C GLY A 112 14.23 -12.92 -7.15
N ASP A 113 14.06 -14.17 -7.54
CA ASP A 113 15.09 -14.89 -8.32
C ASP A 113 15.30 -14.28 -9.70
N ASN A 114 14.24 -13.68 -10.25
CA ASN A 114 14.27 -13.02 -11.55
C ASN A 114 13.25 -11.84 -11.55
N PRO A 115 13.57 -10.70 -10.93
CA PRO A 115 12.60 -9.61 -10.71
C PRO A 115 12.20 -8.86 -11.98
N ASN A 116 12.99 -8.94 -13.08
CA ASN A 116 12.71 -8.36 -14.40
C ASN A 116 12.06 -6.96 -14.34
N VAL A 117 12.66 -6.04 -13.58
CA VAL A 117 12.18 -4.67 -13.51
C VAL A 117 12.50 -3.98 -14.83
N THR A 118 11.49 -3.42 -15.49
CA THR A 118 11.66 -2.72 -16.76
C THR A 118 11.59 -1.22 -16.62
N GLU A 119 10.75 -0.72 -15.71
CA GLU A 119 10.59 0.72 -15.47
C GLU A 119 10.23 0.98 -14.01
N ILE A 120 10.71 2.10 -13.48
CA ILE A 120 10.22 2.72 -12.26
C ILE A 120 9.84 4.16 -12.61
N GLU A 121 8.60 4.54 -12.32
CA GLU A 121 8.11 5.91 -12.47
C GLU A 121 7.77 6.49 -11.10
N ILE A 122 8.19 7.73 -10.86
CA ILE A 122 7.91 8.48 -9.62
C ILE A 122 7.26 9.80 -10.02
N GLU A 123 6.04 10.01 -9.57
CA GLU A 123 5.26 11.20 -9.88
C GLU A 123 4.76 11.87 -8.60
N GLN A 124 5.03 13.17 -8.48
CA GLN A 124 4.51 13.98 -7.38
C GLN A 124 3.01 14.20 -7.55
N LEU A 125 2.27 14.00 -6.47
CA LEU A 125 0.85 14.29 -6.40
C LEU A 125 0.62 15.80 -6.21
N PRO A 126 -0.45 16.36 -6.76
CA PRO A 126 -0.80 17.75 -6.53
C PRO A 126 -1.19 17.98 -5.07
N THR A 127 -0.89 19.17 -4.55
CA THR A 127 -1.36 19.59 -3.23
C THR A 127 -2.88 19.61 -3.21
N ARG A 128 -3.45 19.04 -2.15
CA ARG A 128 -4.90 18.96 -1.98
C ARG A 128 -5.44 20.21 -1.30
N GLU A 129 -6.53 20.71 -1.82
CA GLU A 129 -7.29 21.79 -1.20
C GLU A 129 -8.11 21.24 -0.01
N LYS A 130 -8.51 22.14 0.90
CA LYS A 130 -9.38 21.80 2.02
C LYS A 130 -10.71 21.26 1.50
N ALA A 131 -11.12 20.08 1.99
CA ALA A 131 -12.41 19.49 1.66
C ALA A 131 -13.57 20.25 2.31
N GLU A 132 -14.77 20.15 1.74
CA GLU A 132 -15.98 20.75 2.31
C GLU A 132 -16.30 20.17 3.69
N LYS A 133 -16.16 18.86 3.84
CA LYS A 133 -16.34 18.13 5.10
C LYS A 133 -15.02 17.49 5.51
N PRO A 134 -14.58 17.62 6.77
CA PRO A 134 -13.39 16.94 7.25
C PRO A 134 -13.62 15.44 7.34
N THR A 135 -12.57 14.69 7.08
CA THR A 135 -12.54 13.24 7.24
C THR A 135 -11.75 12.86 8.48
N ILE A 136 -12.26 11.90 9.27
CA ILE A 136 -11.51 11.23 10.32
C ILE A 136 -11.12 9.85 9.81
N TYR A 137 -9.85 9.65 9.56
CA TYR A 137 -9.28 8.33 9.24
C TYR A 137 -8.94 7.58 10.51
N ILE A 138 -9.28 6.29 10.57
CA ILE A 138 -8.94 5.42 11.71
C ILE A 138 -7.89 4.42 11.22
N ALA A 139 -6.66 4.55 11.72
CA ALA A 139 -5.57 3.60 11.55
C ALA A 139 -5.45 2.73 12.80
N GLY A 140 -5.58 1.42 12.66
CA GLY A 140 -5.60 0.53 13.81
C GLY A 140 -5.57 -0.95 13.44
N ASP A 141 -5.70 -1.77 14.47
CA ASP A 141 -5.69 -3.23 14.37
C ASP A 141 -7.13 -3.82 14.44
N SER A 142 -7.23 -5.09 14.86
CA SER A 142 -8.50 -5.81 15.01
C SER A 142 -9.47 -5.19 16.02
N THR A 143 -8.99 -4.39 16.95
CA THR A 143 -9.85 -3.74 17.96
C THR A 143 -10.62 -2.54 17.38
N ALA A 144 -10.12 -1.94 16.30
CA ALA A 144 -10.76 -0.83 15.61
C ALA A 144 -11.41 -1.23 14.27
N GLN A 145 -11.08 -2.40 13.71
CA GLN A 145 -11.49 -2.84 12.36
C GLN A 145 -13.02 -2.94 12.21
N THR A 146 -13.50 -2.66 10.99
CA THR A 146 -14.86 -3.03 10.57
C THR A 146 -14.90 -4.50 10.20
N TYR A 147 -15.82 -5.25 10.80
CA TYR A 147 -16.02 -6.67 10.57
C TYR A 147 -17.23 -6.95 9.70
N ASN A 148 -17.14 -8.02 8.91
CA ASN A 148 -18.31 -8.51 8.19
C ASN A 148 -19.25 -9.22 9.18
N TYR A 149 -20.31 -8.52 9.55
CA TYR A 149 -21.29 -8.97 10.53
C TYR A 149 -21.90 -10.35 10.25
N THR A 150 -22.08 -10.69 8.97
CA THR A 150 -22.66 -11.99 8.59
C THR A 150 -21.71 -13.16 8.78
N LYS A 151 -20.39 -12.90 8.93
CA LYS A 151 -19.38 -13.95 9.04
C LYS A 151 -18.84 -14.15 10.46
N VAL A 152 -18.78 -13.09 11.25
CA VAL A 152 -18.02 -13.11 12.52
C VAL A 152 -18.79 -12.49 13.70
N TYR A 153 -20.12 -12.36 13.60
CA TYR A 153 -20.95 -11.90 14.71
C TYR A 153 -20.67 -12.70 16.00
N PRO A 154 -20.58 -12.07 17.18
CA PRO A 154 -20.79 -10.63 17.50
C PRO A 154 -19.55 -9.75 17.47
N GLN A 155 -18.46 -10.18 16.84
CA GLN A 155 -17.20 -9.44 16.82
C GLN A 155 -17.36 -8.09 16.12
N THR A 156 -17.00 -7.01 16.81
CA THR A 156 -17.12 -5.63 16.36
C THR A 156 -15.91 -4.85 16.85
N GLY A 157 -15.24 -4.11 15.97
CA GLY A 157 -14.23 -3.12 16.37
C GLY A 157 -14.90 -1.77 16.65
N TRP A 158 -14.32 -0.95 17.53
CA TRP A 158 -14.90 0.34 17.89
C TRP A 158 -15.05 1.29 16.70
N GLY A 159 -14.11 1.24 15.73
CA GLY A 159 -14.18 2.07 14.53
C GLY A 159 -15.37 1.76 13.62
N GLN A 160 -15.97 0.58 13.76
CA GLN A 160 -17.17 0.19 13.01
C GLN A 160 -18.42 0.99 13.41
N VAL A 161 -18.50 1.35 14.69
CA VAL A 161 -19.66 2.07 15.25
C VAL A 161 -19.33 3.54 15.54
N PHE A 162 -18.13 3.97 15.25
CA PHE A 162 -17.66 5.31 15.59
C PHE A 162 -18.45 6.41 14.86
N ALA A 163 -18.87 6.15 13.63
CA ALA A 163 -19.67 7.07 12.83
C ALA A 163 -21.02 7.42 13.49
N ASP A 164 -21.59 6.53 14.31
CA ASP A 164 -22.88 6.72 14.97
C ASP A 164 -22.86 7.88 16.01
N TYR A 165 -21.66 8.35 16.39
CA TYR A 165 -21.46 9.45 17.34
C TYR A 165 -21.28 10.82 16.70
N PHE A 166 -21.32 10.91 15.36
CA PHE A 166 -21.14 12.13 14.59
C PHE A 166 -22.38 12.41 13.74
N ASN A 167 -22.55 13.69 13.40
CA ASN A 167 -23.53 14.12 12.40
C ASN A 167 -22.95 14.00 10.99
N ASP A 168 -23.74 14.32 9.97
CA ASP A 168 -23.36 14.23 8.56
C ASP A 168 -22.29 15.26 8.11
N ASP A 169 -21.80 16.12 9.01
CA ASP A 169 -20.77 17.13 8.69
C ASP A 169 -19.35 16.56 8.73
N ILE A 170 -19.19 15.31 9.18
CA ILE A 170 -17.91 14.61 9.29
C ILE A 170 -17.98 13.27 8.58
N ILE A 171 -16.95 12.95 7.81
CA ILE A 171 -16.79 11.65 7.16
C ILE A 171 -15.93 10.75 8.05
N ILE A 172 -16.33 9.51 8.27
CA ILE A 172 -15.53 8.53 9.03
C ILE A 172 -15.04 7.45 8.07
N GLU A 173 -13.71 7.38 7.92
CA GLU A 173 -13.01 6.39 7.08
C GLU A 173 -12.24 5.39 7.97
N ASN A 174 -12.87 4.25 8.25
CA ASN A 174 -12.21 3.22 9.04
C ASN A 174 -11.26 2.38 8.17
N ARG A 175 -9.97 2.68 8.25
CA ARG A 175 -8.88 2.00 7.54
C ARG A 175 -8.16 0.97 8.42
N ALA A 176 -8.65 0.68 9.62
CA ALA A 176 -8.09 -0.32 10.51
C ALA A 176 -8.10 -1.72 9.89
N MET A 177 -7.06 -2.51 10.19
CA MET A 177 -6.88 -3.85 9.62
C MET A 177 -6.42 -4.84 10.69
N GLY A 178 -7.19 -5.90 10.87
CA GLY A 178 -6.90 -6.95 11.84
C GLY A 178 -5.52 -7.58 11.67
N GLY A 179 -4.87 -7.86 12.82
CA GLY A 179 -3.54 -8.46 12.85
C GLY A 179 -2.39 -7.53 12.47
N ARG A 180 -2.62 -6.24 12.28
CA ARG A 180 -1.54 -5.27 12.03
C ARG A 180 -1.02 -4.70 13.34
N SER A 181 0.30 -4.56 13.41
CA SER A 181 1.01 -3.68 14.35
C SER A 181 1.25 -2.32 13.68
N SER A 182 1.72 -1.33 14.43
CA SER A 182 2.14 -0.05 13.86
C SER A 182 3.17 -0.26 12.73
N LYS A 183 4.21 -1.10 12.99
CA LYS A 183 5.24 -1.47 12.03
C LYS A 183 4.68 -2.13 10.77
N SER A 184 3.83 -3.14 10.90
CA SER A 184 3.31 -3.86 9.72
C SER A 184 2.28 -3.03 8.96
N TYR A 185 1.57 -2.12 9.62
CA TYR A 185 0.65 -1.19 9.00
C TYR A 185 1.39 -0.17 8.12
N ASP A 186 2.50 0.39 8.63
CA ASP A 186 3.40 1.28 7.88
C ASP A 186 4.07 0.53 6.71
N ASN A 187 4.64 -0.64 6.98
CA ASN A 187 5.31 -1.46 5.97
C ASN A 187 4.38 -1.86 4.80
N ASP A 188 3.10 -2.15 5.09
CA ASP A 188 2.09 -2.44 4.06
C ASP A 188 1.66 -1.18 3.25
N GLY A 189 2.19 0.02 3.55
CA GLY A 189 1.84 1.28 2.91
C GLY A 189 0.46 1.82 3.24
N ARG A 190 -0.14 1.33 4.31
CA ARG A 190 -1.48 1.73 4.71
C ARG A 190 -1.52 3.15 5.28
N LEU A 191 -0.46 3.54 5.99
CA LEU A 191 -0.31 4.91 6.47
C LEU A 191 -0.06 5.86 5.30
N ASP A 192 0.85 5.53 4.39
CA ASP A 192 1.12 6.34 3.19
C ASP A 192 -0.17 6.59 2.39
N ARG A 193 -1.01 5.54 2.24
CA ARG A 193 -2.31 5.68 1.56
C ARG A 193 -3.24 6.68 2.25
N ILE A 194 -3.31 6.68 3.59
CA ILE A 194 -4.08 7.68 4.33
C ILE A 194 -3.49 9.06 4.07
N LEU A 195 -2.19 9.24 4.28
CA LEU A 195 -1.52 10.53 4.18
C LEU A 195 -1.65 11.14 2.77
N THR A 196 -1.56 10.30 1.73
CA THR A 196 -1.71 10.74 0.33
C THR A 196 -3.16 11.00 -0.09
N GLU A 197 -4.15 10.61 0.71
CA GLU A 197 -5.59 10.88 0.49
C GLU A 197 -6.10 12.06 1.33
N MET A 198 -5.45 12.40 2.44
CA MET A 198 -5.90 13.44 3.37
C MET A 198 -5.93 14.84 2.75
N HIS A 199 -6.90 15.63 3.21
CA HIS A 199 -7.03 17.06 2.92
C HIS A 199 -6.69 17.91 4.15
N PRO A 200 -6.28 19.16 3.97
CA PRO A 200 -6.13 20.09 5.09
C PRO A 200 -7.40 20.16 5.94
N GLY A 201 -7.27 19.91 7.25
CA GLY A 201 -8.39 19.87 8.19
C GLY A 201 -8.94 18.48 8.49
N ASP A 202 -8.42 17.42 7.84
CA ASP A 202 -8.71 16.03 8.19
C ASP A 202 -7.94 15.59 9.45
N TYR A 203 -8.35 14.46 10.03
CA TYR A 203 -7.76 13.88 11.23
C TYR A 203 -7.40 12.43 11.04
N VAL A 204 -6.34 11.97 11.71
CA VAL A 204 -6.01 10.54 11.81
C VAL A 204 -6.05 10.11 13.27
N PHE A 205 -6.86 9.10 13.56
CA PHE A 205 -6.87 8.42 14.85
C PHE A 205 -6.06 7.15 14.74
N ILE A 206 -4.99 7.03 15.56
CA ILE A 206 -4.04 5.92 15.49
C ILE A 206 -4.17 5.09 16.77
N GLN A 207 -4.43 3.78 16.63
CA GLN A 207 -4.45 2.85 17.75
C GLN A 207 -3.77 1.52 17.39
N PHE A 208 -2.58 1.30 17.95
CA PHE A 208 -1.83 0.05 17.88
C PHE A 208 -1.24 -0.30 19.26
N GLY A 209 -0.77 -1.54 19.43
CA GLY A 209 -0.10 -1.99 20.64
C GLY A 209 -0.16 -3.51 20.85
N ILE A 210 -1.32 -4.12 20.66
CA ILE A 210 -1.50 -5.57 20.92
C ILE A 210 -0.58 -6.43 20.04
N ASN A 211 -0.53 -6.13 18.75
CA ASN A 211 0.32 -6.86 17.81
C ASN A 211 1.79 -6.41 17.84
N ASP A 212 2.04 -5.19 18.31
CA ASP A 212 3.38 -4.61 18.44
C ASP A 212 4.20 -5.35 19.50
N GLY A 213 3.55 -5.84 20.57
CA GLY A 213 4.17 -6.64 21.62
C GLY A 213 4.34 -8.13 21.28
N ALA A 214 4.02 -8.59 20.09
CA ALA A 214 4.08 -10.00 19.70
C ALA A 214 5.51 -10.45 19.34
N GLU A 215 6.41 -10.61 20.32
CA GLU A 215 7.83 -10.98 20.13
C GLU A 215 8.05 -12.25 19.30
N ASN A 216 7.11 -13.19 19.32
CA ASN A 216 7.14 -14.41 18.52
C ASN A 216 6.72 -14.22 17.05
N LYS A 217 6.43 -12.98 16.64
CA LYS A 217 6.01 -12.62 15.26
C LYS A 217 6.86 -11.45 14.76
N PRO A 218 8.06 -11.72 14.25
CA PRO A 218 9.02 -10.67 13.83
C PRO A 218 8.45 -9.65 12.82
N GLU A 219 7.51 -10.08 11.99
CA GLU A 219 6.85 -9.23 11.00
C GLU A 219 5.94 -8.16 11.63
N ARG A 220 5.55 -8.33 12.91
CA ARG A 220 4.69 -7.42 13.67
C ARG A 220 5.42 -6.74 14.81
N TYR A 221 6.28 -7.50 15.48
CA TYR A 221 6.99 -7.03 16.66
C TYR A 221 7.79 -5.76 16.37
N ILE A 222 7.70 -4.82 17.30
CA ILE A 222 8.51 -3.60 17.32
C ILE A 222 8.91 -3.30 18.77
N SER A 223 10.14 -2.88 18.97
CA SER A 223 10.60 -2.47 20.31
C SER A 223 9.88 -1.19 20.76
N VAL A 224 9.80 -0.96 22.07
CA VAL A 224 9.16 0.26 22.61
C VAL A 224 9.83 1.53 22.07
N ASP A 225 11.17 1.52 21.92
CA ASP A 225 11.90 2.68 21.44
C ASP A 225 11.65 2.92 19.96
N ASP A 226 11.55 1.87 19.15
CA ASP A 226 11.23 2.02 17.72
C ASP A 226 9.75 2.34 17.50
N TYR A 227 8.85 1.82 18.36
CA TYR A 227 7.44 2.24 18.36
C TYR A 227 7.30 3.74 18.59
N LYS A 228 8.00 4.29 19.59
CA LYS A 228 8.01 5.74 19.84
C LYS A 228 8.48 6.53 18.64
N LYS A 229 9.58 6.10 17.99
CA LYS A 229 10.10 6.77 16.78
C LYS A 229 9.13 6.71 15.60
N LEU A 230 8.35 5.63 15.50
CA LEU A 230 7.44 5.44 14.38
C LEU A 230 6.20 6.32 14.49
N ILE A 231 5.72 6.61 15.72
CA ILE A 231 4.48 7.35 15.96
C ILE A 231 4.70 8.82 16.31
N THR A 232 5.93 9.31 16.44
CA THR A 232 6.29 10.70 16.68
C THR A 232 6.89 11.38 15.46
#